data_721513b27d3b1a3af2debd9df5ebc0b9
#
_entry.id   721513b27d3b1a3af2debd9df5ebc0b9
#
_cell.length_a   1.000
_cell.length_b   1.000
_cell.length_c   1.000
_cell.angle_alpha   90.00
_cell.angle_beta   90.00
_cell.angle_gamma   90.00
#
_symmetry.space_group_name_H-M   'P 1'
#
loop_
_entity.id
_entity.type
_entity.pdbx_description
1 polymer ?
#
loop_
_entity_poly.entity_id
_entity_poly.type
_entity_poly.pdbx_seq_one_letter_code
_entity_poly.pdbx_strand_id
1 'polypeptide(L)'
;MIERNIEIIIEDTIKHYPITLVTGPRQIGKSTLLYNSFLNKGYTYISLDDSLEYAMAKSDPKTFLELHRAPLIIDEAQKAPELFPELEKIVNESRLKKGNKESNGLYILSGSQRQKLLDESKESLSGRVAILDMSNLSLSEINNRNNIPFNVNINSISSRINDYYIDETQAFKYIVRGFFPVLYDDLGMKSQLFYSSYLRTYLEKDLKELIAINDEIKFINFMKILASNTAEELVYDNYSKQVGVVTNTIKSWVSALVKTGIIYLVEPYNEESIVKRVVKRPKMYFFDTGLAAYLCGVDSPETLQRSFLKGRFFETFIFNEIRKSYLNNGELQELFYYRDSDQNEIDFVLIRNGVLSCIEIKTGQSFNASNTKGFKKLKNTKFEKGKNAIICTADKISVINDGTYILPVSSI
;
A
#
# COMPACT_ATOMS: atom_id res chain seq x y z
N MET A 1 -12.71 -6.69 16.22
CA MET A 1 -12.33 -6.12 14.89
C MET A 1 -11.57 -4.82 15.12
N ILE A 2 -10.47 -4.59 14.42
CA ILE A 2 -9.66 -3.37 14.53
C ILE A 2 -10.31 -2.26 13.68
N GLU A 3 -10.48 -1.09 14.28
CA GLU A 3 -10.98 0.09 13.57
C GLU A 3 -10.01 0.52 12.46
N ARG A 4 -10.56 0.93 11.31
CA ARG A 4 -9.76 1.31 10.15
C ARG A 4 -9.77 2.82 9.98
N ASN A 5 -8.60 3.42 10.00
CA ASN A 5 -8.45 4.88 9.88
C ASN A 5 -9.03 5.45 8.58
N ILE A 6 -9.03 4.68 7.49
CA ILE A 6 -9.61 5.08 6.20
C ILE A 6 -11.15 5.22 6.24
N GLU A 7 -11.84 4.67 7.25
CA GLU A 7 -13.30 4.78 7.38
C GLU A 7 -13.77 6.23 7.38
N ILE A 8 -13.09 7.08 8.15
CA ILE A 8 -13.39 8.53 8.22
C ILE A 8 -13.27 9.19 6.84
N ILE A 9 -12.30 8.76 6.04
CA ILE A 9 -12.10 9.29 4.69
C ILE A 9 -13.20 8.82 3.74
N ILE A 10 -13.64 7.55 3.86
CA ILE A 10 -14.77 7.06 3.07
C ILE A 10 -16.04 7.84 3.43
N GLU A 11 -16.30 8.08 4.73
CA GLU A 11 -17.43 8.87 5.21
C GLU A 11 -17.43 10.31 4.70
N ASP A 12 -16.27 10.91 4.60
CA ASP A 12 -16.16 12.25 4.03
C ASP A 12 -16.33 12.23 2.50
N THR A 13 -15.73 11.24 1.84
CA THR A 13 -15.78 11.09 0.39
C THR A 13 -17.20 10.91 -0.14
N ILE A 14 -18.05 10.11 0.51
CA ILE A 14 -19.45 9.90 0.10
C ILE A 14 -20.31 11.17 0.18
N LYS A 15 -19.90 12.19 0.93
CA LYS A 15 -20.58 13.50 0.96
C LYS A 15 -20.28 14.35 -0.28
N HIS A 16 -19.19 14.05 -0.98
CA HIS A 16 -18.68 14.87 -2.08
C HIS A 16 -18.73 14.19 -3.44
N TYR A 17 -18.79 12.86 -3.48
CA TYR A 17 -18.80 12.07 -4.71
C TYR A 17 -20.01 11.13 -4.77
N PRO A 18 -20.64 10.98 -5.94
CA PRO A 18 -21.75 10.02 -6.11
C PRO A 18 -21.31 8.57 -5.98
N ILE A 19 -20.08 8.27 -6.37
CA ILE A 19 -19.49 6.94 -6.30
C ILE A 19 -18.15 7.00 -5.58
N THR A 20 -17.95 6.11 -4.60
CA THR A 20 -16.66 5.89 -3.94
C THR A 20 -16.17 4.49 -4.26
N LEU A 21 -14.95 4.38 -4.82
CA LEU A 21 -14.32 3.10 -5.15
C LEU A 21 -13.20 2.81 -4.16
N VAL A 22 -13.35 1.73 -3.37
CA VAL A 22 -12.36 1.27 -2.40
C VAL A 22 -11.60 0.08 -2.98
N THR A 23 -10.32 0.28 -3.28
CA THR A 23 -9.44 -0.75 -3.86
C THR A 23 -8.34 -1.18 -2.90
N GLY A 24 -7.68 -2.29 -3.21
CA GLY A 24 -6.53 -2.78 -2.45
C GLY A 24 -6.39 -4.30 -2.48
N PRO A 25 -5.27 -4.86 -2.02
CA PRO A 25 -5.00 -6.30 -2.05
C PRO A 25 -6.11 -7.15 -1.41
N ARG A 26 -6.11 -8.45 -1.70
CA ARG A 26 -7.05 -9.40 -1.06
C ARG A 26 -6.80 -9.50 0.45
N GLN A 27 -7.86 -9.84 1.19
CA GLN A 27 -7.83 -10.17 2.62
C GLN A 27 -7.34 -9.04 3.56
N ILE A 28 -7.34 -7.78 3.08
CA ILE A 28 -7.00 -6.61 3.91
C ILE A 28 -8.20 -6.03 4.67
N GLY A 29 -9.40 -6.63 4.53
CA GLY A 29 -10.59 -6.26 5.28
C GLY A 29 -11.51 -5.24 4.60
N LYS A 30 -11.47 -5.05 3.26
CA LYS A 30 -12.36 -4.13 2.51
C LYS A 30 -13.84 -4.42 2.75
N SER A 31 -14.27 -5.63 2.41
CA SER A 31 -15.67 -6.08 2.55
C SER A 31 -16.16 -5.99 3.99
N THR A 32 -15.31 -6.40 4.94
CA THR A 32 -15.60 -6.34 6.39
C THR A 32 -15.82 -4.91 6.85
N LEU A 33 -14.93 -3.98 6.44
CA LEU A 33 -15.06 -2.56 6.75
C LEU A 33 -16.37 -2.00 6.21
N LEU A 34 -16.63 -2.18 4.92
CA LEU A 34 -17.82 -1.62 4.27
C LEU A 34 -19.11 -2.19 4.84
N TYR A 35 -19.16 -3.49 5.07
CA TYR A 35 -20.31 -4.16 5.67
C TYR A 35 -20.61 -3.61 7.08
N ASN A 36 -19.61 -3.59 7.96
CA ASN A 36 -19.84 -3.22 9.36
C ASN A 36 -20.10 -1.72 9.56
N SER A 37 -19.43 -0.87 8.79
CA SER A 37 -19.49 0.59 9.02
C SER A 37 -20.61 1.28 8.25
N PHE A 38 -21.11 0.71 7.14
CA PHE A 38 -22.03 1.45 6.27
C PHE A 38 -23.46 0.89 6.22
N LEU A 39 -23.71 -0.35 6.64
CA LEU A 39 -25.09 -0.86 6.75
C LEU A 39 -25.93 0.01 7.69
N ASN A 40 -25.39 0.37 8.85
CA ASN A 40 -26.07 1.22 9.82
C ASN A 40 -26.28 2.67 9.33
N LYS A 41 -25.64 3.05 8.21
CA LYS A 41 -25.78 4.35 7.54
C LYS A 41 -26.78 4.30 6.38
N GLY A 42 -27.54 3.21 6.28
CA GLY A 42 -28.61 3.02 5.30
C GLY A 42 -28.18 2.42 3.96
N TYR A 43 -26.93 1.96 3.83
CA TYR A 43 -26.50 1.25 2.64
C TYR A 43 -26.97 -0.21 2.64
N THR A 44 -27.39 -0.70 1.48
CA THR A 44 -27.55 -2.14 1.22
C THR A 44 -26.21 -2.71 0.75
N TYR A 45 -25.89 -3.95 1.08
CA TYR A 45 -24.64 -4.61 0.68
C TYR A 45 -24.94 -5.81 -0.21
N ILE A 46 -24.33 -5.84 -1.39
CA ILE A 46 -24.38 -6.93 -2.35
C ILE A 46 -22.95 -7.33 -2.73
N SER A 47 -22.67 -8.64 -2.73
CA SER A 47 -21.40 -9.17 -3.20
C SER A 47 -21.56 -9.92 -4.51
N LEU A 48 -20.75 -9.60 -5.49
CA LEU A 48 -20.68 -10.33 -6.76
C LEU A 48 -19.86 -11.64 -6.64
N ASP A 49 -19.52 -12.06 -5.43
CA ASP A 49 -19.11 -13.44 -5.14
C ASP A 49 -20.33 -14.39 -5.14
N ASP A 50 -21.53 -13.86 -4.87
CA ASP A 50 -22.77 -14.61 -5.08
C ASP A 50 -23.02 -14.82 -6.58
N SER A 51 -23.26 -16.07 -6.97
CA SER A 51 -23.39 -16.46 -8.37
C SER A 51 -24.66 -15.93 -9.05
N LEU A 52 -25.76 -15.75 -8.30
CA LEU A 52 -27.02 -15.21 -8.82
C LEU A 52 -26.91 -13.71 -9.04
N GLU A 53 -26.37 -13.00 -8.06
CA GLU A 53 -26.11 -11.56 -8.14
C GLU A 53 -25.11 -11.23 -9.26
N TYR A 54 -24.02 -12.01 -9.37
CA TYR A 54 -23.06 -11.89 -10.45
C TYR A 54 -23.72 -12.12 -11.83
N ALA A 55 -24.51 -13.20 -12.00
CA ALA A 55 -25.16 -13.51 -13.27
C ALA A 55 -26.11 -12.39 -13.69
N MET A 56 -26.91 -11.85 -12.76
CA MET A 56 -27.82 -10.73 -13.03
C MET A 56 -27.06 -9.45 -13.37
N ALA A 57 -26.06 -9.08 -12.55
CA ALA A 57 -25.26 -7.88 -12.77
C ALA A 57 -24.57 -7.86 -14.13
N LYS A 58 -24.16 -9.02 -14.63
CA LYS A 58 -23.51 -9.18 -15.93
C LYS A 58 -24.47 -9.21 -17.10
N SER A 59 -25.60 -9.94 -17.00
CA SER A 59 -26.52 -10.14 -18.11
C SER A 59 -27.56 -9.02 -18.28
N ASP A 60 -27.97 -8.40 -17.16
CA ASP A 60 -28.94 -7.29 -17.13
C ASP A 60 -28.61 -6.30 -16.01
N PRO A 61 -27.56 -5.50 -16.19
CA PRO A 61 -27.08 -4.55 -15.18
C PRO A 61 -28.15 -3.50 -14.82
N LYS A 62 -29.03 -3.17 -15.75
CA LYS A 62 -30.13 -2.22 -15.50
C LYS A 62 -31.12 -2.79 -14.50
N THR A 63 -31.65 -3.99 -14.72
CA THR A 63 -32.57 -4.65 -13.79
C THR A 63 -31.90 -4.91 -12.43
N PHE A 64 -30.62 -5.30 -12.42
CA PHE A 64 -29.86 -5.44 -11.19
C PHE A 64 -29.89 -4.15 -10.34
N LEU A 65 -29.59 -2.98 -10.93
CA LEU A 65 -29.59 -1.69 -10.22
C LEU A 65 -31.02 -1.16 -9.91
N GLU A 66 -32.05 -1.59 -10.62
CA GLU A 66 -33.43 -1.28 -10.28
C GLU A 66 -33.92 -2.07 -9.05
N LEU A 67 -33.48 -3.31 -8.90
CA LEU A 67 -33.78 -4.17 -7.74
C LEU A 67 -32.95 -3.75 -6.51
N HIS A 68 -31.68 -3.41 -6.69
CA HIS A 68 -30.77 -3.00 -5.63
C HIS A 68 -30.57 -1.48 -5.65
N ARG A 69 -31.55 -0.76 -5.13
CA ARG A 69 -31.55 0.71 -5.17
C ARG A 69 -30.48 1.34 -4.26
N ALA A 70 -29.97 2.48 -4.71
CA ALA A 70 -29.06 3.30 -3.90
C ALA A 70 -29.74 3.80 -2.59
N PRO A 71 -28.99 3.96 -1.50
CA PRO A 71 -27.53 3.80 -1.42
C PRO A 71 -27.10 2.32 -1.34
N LEU A 72 -26.11 1.94 -2.18
CA LEU A 72 -25.74 0.54 -2.38
C LEU A 72 -24.20 0.34 -2.34
N ILE A 73 -23.78 -0.72 -1.66
CA ILE A 73 -22.40 -1.23 -1.71
C ILE A 73 -22.38 -2.42 -2.67
N ILE A 74 -21.51 -2.37 -3.68
CA ILE A 74 -21.26 -3.47 -4.60
C ILE A 74 -19.84 -3.98 -4.38
N ASP A 75 -19.73 -5.14 -3.75
CA ASP A 75 -18.42 -5.77 -3.47
C ASP A 75 -17.98 -6.64 -4.65
N GLU A 76 -16.65 -6.68 -4.89
CA GLU A 76 -16.01 -7.34 -6.05
C GLU A 76 -16.53 -6.83 -7.41
N ALA A 77 -16.77 -5.51 -7.52
CA ALA A 77 -17.37 -4.85 -8.68
C ALA A 77 -16.64 -5.11 -10.01
N GLN A 78 -15.32 -5.44 -9.99
CA GLN A 78 -14.57 -5.79 -11.19
C GLN A 78 -15.05 -7.06 -11.90
N LYS A 79 -15.93 -7.85 -11.27
CA LYS A 79 -16.50 -9.05 -11.89
C LYS A 79 -17.56 -8.74 -12.95
N ALA A 80 -18.29 -7.62 -12.79
CA ALA A 80 -19.32 -7.19 -13.69
C ALA A 80 -19.08 -5.75 -14.20
N PRO A 81 -18.12 -5.55 -15.10
CA PRO A 81 -17.81 -4.22 -15.67
C PRO A 81 -19.00 -3.62 -16.41
N GLU A 82 -19.94 -4.43 -16.85
CA GLU A 82 -21.18 -4.03 -17.48
C GLU A 82 -22.04 -3.09 -16.60
N LEU A 83 -21.82 -3.07 -15.29
CA LEU A 83 -22.47 -2.14 -14.36
C LEU A 83 -22.03 -0.69 -14.54
N PHE A 84 -20.79 -0.42 -14.96
CA PHE A 84 -20.24 0.93 -14.93
C PHE A 84 -20.97 1.93 -15.84
N PRO A 85 -21.35 1.58 -17.09
CA PRO A 85 -22.15 2.47 -17.94
C PRO A 85 -23.55 2.79 -17.35
N GLU A 86 -24.20 1.80 -16.71
CA GLU A 86 -25.51 2.04 -16.09
C GLU A 86 -25.38 2.88 -14.81
N LEU A 87 -24.34 2.68 -14.01
CA LEU A 87 -24.02 3.55 -12.87
C LEU A 87 -23.80 5.01 -13.30
N GLU A 88 -23.07 5.23 -14.40
CA GLU A 88 -22.87 6.54 -14.99
C GLU A 88 -24.19 7.21 -15.34
N LYS A 89 -25.05 6.48 -16.03
CA LYS A 89 -26.38 6.96 -16.45
C LYS A 89 -27.23 7.35 -15.25
N ILE A 90 -27.31 6.51 -14.22
CA ILE A 90 -28.08 6.77 -13.00
C ILE A 90 -27.56 8.03 -12.30
N VAL A 91 -26.24 8.19 -12.19
CA VAL A 91 -25.63 9.38 -11.60
C VAL A 91 -25.97 10.63 -12.39
N ASN A 92 -25.87 10.57 -13.74
CA ASN A 92 -26.22 11.70 -14.61
C ASN A 92 -27.69 12.11 -14.46
N GLU A 93 -28.60 11.13 -14.48
CA GLU A 93 -30.02 11.39 -14.28
C GLU A 93 -30.31 11.97 -12.88
N SER A 94 -29.65 11.46 -11.85
CA SER A 94 -29.78 12.00 -10.50
C SER A 94 -29.33 13.46 -10.44
N ARG A 95 -28.17 13.77 -11.00
CA ARG A 95 -27.62 15.15 -11.04
C ARG A 95 -28.54 16.12 -11.77
N LEU A 96 -29.14 15.69 -12.88
CA LEU A 96 -30.10 16.49 -13.64
C LEU A 96 -31.39 16.76 -12.86
N LYS A 97 -31.88 15.78 -12.10
CA LYS A 97 -33.14 15.87 -11.35
C LYS A 97 -32.99 16.57 -9.99
N LYS A 98 -31.89 16.31 -9.27
CA LYS A 98 -31.71 16.71 -7.85
C LYS A 98 -30.53 17.67 -7.62
N GLY A 99 -29.66 17.83 -8.61
CA GLY A 99 -28.40 18.56 -8.45
C GLY A 99 -27.23 17.70 -7.92
N ASN A 100 -26.04 18.27 -7.95
CA ASN A 100 -24.80 17.53 -7.65
C ASN A 100 -24.74 17.03 -6.19
N LYS A 101 -25.10 17.86 -5.24
CA LYS A 101 -24.97 17.56 -3.80
C LYS A 101 -25.87 16.41 -3.36
N GLU A 102 -27.11 16.39 -3.83
CA GLU A 102 -28.10 15.35 -3.50
C GLU A 102 -27.89 14.04 -4.27
N SER A 103 -26.95 14.05 -5.21
CA SER A 103 -26.52 12.89 -5.98
C SER A 103 -25.23 12.27 -5.47
N ASN A 104 -24.73 12.68 -4.31
CA ASN A 104 -23.53 12.11 -3.68
C ASN A 104 -23.90 10.91 -2.80
N GLY A 105 -22.93 10.01 -2.59
CA GLY A 105 -23.10 8.84 -1.73
C GLY A 105 -24.07 7.79 -2.25
N LEU A 106 -24.28 7.72 -3.56
CA LEU A 106 -25.19 6.72 -4.13
C LEU A 106 -24.60 5.32 -4.09
N TYR A 107 -23.31 5.18 -4.40
CA TYR A 107 -22.67 3.88 -4.50
C TYR A 107 -21.31 3.85 -3.84
N ILE A 108 -21.01 2.74 -3.15
CA ILE A 108 -19.66 2.37 -2.73
C ILE A 108 -19.30 1.08 -3.48
N LEU A 109 -18.25 1.11 -4.26
CA LEU A 109 -17.73 -0.04 -4.99
C LEU A 109 -16.47 -0.54 -4.32
N SER A 110 -16.28 -1.85 -4.24
CA SER A 110 -15.03 -2.43 -3.76
C SER A 110 -14.52 -3.53 -4.68
N GLY A 111 -13.20 -3.75 -4.62
CA GLY A 111 -12.60 -4.87 -5.32
C GLY A 111 -11.09 -4.98 -5.10
N SER A 112 -10.59 -6.18 -5.42
CA SER A 112 -9.19 -6.54 -5.21
C SER A 112 -8.30 -6.29 -6.44
N GLN A 113 -8.87 -6.22 -7.64
CA GLN A 113 -8.14 -5.99 -8.89
C GLN A 113 -8.13 -4.48 -9.24
N ARG A 114 -7.27 -3.73 -8.52
CA ARG A 114 -7.17 -2.27 -8.63
C ARG A 114 -7.08 -1.79 -10.09
N GLN A 115 -6.17 -2.37 -10.88
CA GLN A 115 -5.93 -1.88 -12.24
C GLN A 115 -7.16 -2.08 -13.13
N LYS A 116 -7.82 -3.24 -13.05
CA LYS A 116 -9.03 -3.52 -13.82
C LYS A 116 -10.14 -2.53 -13.48
N LEU A 117 -10.40 -2.33 -12.19
CA LEU A 117 -11.38 -1.33 -11.72
C LEU A 117 -11.05 0.08 -12.20
N LEU A 118 -9.76 0.48 -12.15
CA LEU A 118 -9.35 1.80 -12.60
C LEU A 118 -9.53 1.99 -14.11
N ASP A 119 -9.16 1.01 -14.91
CA ASP A 119 -9.25 1.11 -16.38
C ASP A 119 -10.73 1.20 -16.81
N GLU A 120 -11.60 0.36 -16.25
CA GLU A 120 -13.04 0.36 -16.51
C GLU A 120 -13.73 1.63 -15.98
N SER A 121 -13.35 2.12 -14.78
CA SER A 121 -13.94 3.33 -14.21
C SER A 121 -13.52 4.62 -14.93
N LYS A 122 -12.33 4.66 -15.55
CA LYS A 122 -11.86 5.83 -16.29
C LYS A 122 -12.71 6.13 -17.52
N GLU A 123 -13.18 5.09 -18.21
CA GLU A 123 -14.00 5.26 -19.40
C GLU A 123 -15.41 5.74 -19.06
N SER A 124 -16.04 5.18 -18.03
CA SER A 124 -17.44 5.41 -17.71
C SER A 124 -17.68 6.40 -16.56
N LEU A 125 -16.81 6.42 -15.53
CA LEU A 125 -17.09 7.15 -14.29
C LEU A 125 -16.22 8.40 -14.08
N SER A 126 -15.52 8.88 -15.11
CA SER A 126 -14.67 10.07 -15.02
C SER A 126 -15.43 11.28 -14.45
N GLY A 127 -14.88 11.93 -13.40
CA GLY A 127 -15.52 13.06 -12.71
C GLY A 127 -16.71 12.69 -11.80
N ARG A 128 -17.00 11.39 -11.63
CA ARG A 128 -18.09 10.88 -10.79
C ARG A 128 -17.63 9.95 -9.68
N VAL A 129 -16.41 9.45 -9.76
CA VAL A 129 -15.84 8.49 -8.81
C VAL A 129 -14.67 9.08 -8.06
N ALA A 130 -14.64 8.89 -6.74
CA ALA A 130 -13.45 9.03 -5.93
C ALA A 130 -12.83 7.66 -5.70
N ILE A 131 -11.52 7.56 -5.81
CA ILE A 131 -10.78 6.31 -5.69
C ILE A 131 -9.94 6.35 -4.42
N LEU A 132 -10.15 5.39 -3.52
CA LEU A 132 -9.44 5.24 -2.27
C LEU A 132 -8.69 3.91 -2.26
N ASP A 133 -7.39 3.98 -2.06
CA ASP A 133 -6.54 2.80 -1.94
C ASP A 133 -6.42 2.39 -0.45
N MET A 134 -6.99 1.26 -0.10
CA MET A 134 -6.86 0.65 1.21
C MET A 134 -5.64 -0.27 1.28
N SER A 135 -4.92 -0.26 2.39
CA SER A 135 -3.80 -1.17 2.66
C SER A 135 -4.15 -2.18 3.77
N ASN A 136 -3.24 -3.11 4.05
CA ASN A 136 -3.26 -3.90 5.28
C ASN A 136 -3.15 -2.98 6.52
N LEU A 137 -3.25 -3.52 7.74
CA LEU A 137 -3.22 -2.71 8.96
C LEU A 137 -1.94 -1.88 9.07
N SER A 138 -2.06 -0.67 9.60
CA SER A 138 -0.93 0.16 10.01
C SER A 138 -0.62 -0.05 11.50
N LEU A 139 0.55 0.40 11.94
CA LEU A 139 0.88 0.43 13.36
C LEU A 139 -0.10 1.29 14.16
N SER A 140 -0.56 2.41 13.59
CA SER A 140 -1.55 3.27 14.24
C SER A 140 -2.87 2.54 14.46
N GLU A 141 -3.36 1.77 13.49
CA GLU A 141 -4.57 0.96 13.63
C GLU A 141 -4.41 -0.18 14.64
N ILE A 142 -3.30 -0.93 14.59
CA ILE A 142 -3.03 -2.02 15.54
C ILE A 142 -2.97 -1.52 16.98
N ASN A 143 -2.48 -0.30 17.19
CA ASN A 143 -2.30 0.30 18.51
C ASN A 143 -3.39 1.31 18.86
N ASN A 144 -4.49 1.32 18.11
CA ASN A 144 -5.65 2.21 18.33
C ASN A 144 -5.25 3.68 18.47
N ARG A 145 -4.49 4.18 17.49
CA ARG A 145 -3.96 5.55 17.47
C ARG A 145 -4.45 6.32 16.25
N ASN A 146 -4.57 7.63 16.42
CA ASN A 146 -4.90 8.51 15.31
C ASN A 146 -3.82 8.45 14.22
N ASN A 147 -4.26 8.33 12.97
CA ASN A 147 -3.39 8.38 11.83
C ASN A 147 -3.17 9.83 11.38
N ILE A 148 -1.91 10.21 11.24
CA ILE A 148 -1.48 11.53 10.73
C ILE A 148 -0.51 11.27 9.58
N PRO A 149 -0.63 11.92 8.40
CA PRO A 149 0.34 11.76 7.31
C PRO A 149 1.76 12.09 7.76
N PHE A 150 2.71 11.21 7.47
CA PHE A 150 4.09 11.38 7.92
C PHE A 150 4.75 12.62 7.28
N ASN A 151 5.47 13.37 8.07
CA ASN A 151 6.35 14.44 7.60
C ASN A 151 7.52 14.63 8.59
N VAL A 152 8.60 15.27 8.12
CA VAL A 152 9.77 15.56 8.96
C VAL A 152 9.61 16.93 9.63
N ASN A 153 8.55 17.07 10.44
CA ASN A 153 8.27 18.28 11.23
C ASN A 153 8.17 17.90 12.70
N ILE A 154 8.95 18.57 13.56
CA ILE A 154 9.06 18.19 14.98
C ILE A 154 7.73 18.27 15.73
N ASN A 155 6.87 19.23 15.42
CA ASN A 155 5.57 19.37 16.08
C ASN A 155 4.64 18.20 15.72
N SER A 156 4.61 17.82 14.43
CA SER A 156 3.85 16.66 13.96
C SER A 156 4.41 15.35 14.53
N ILE A 157 5.72 15.21 14.60
CA ILE A 157 6.39 14.02 15.13
C ILE A 157 6.13 13.89 16.63
N SER A 158 6.28 14.98 17.39
CA SER A 158 6.06 14.96 18.85
C SER A 158 4.63 14.58 19.23
N SER A 159 3.64 15.01 18.45
CA SER A 159 2.22 14.65 18.70
C SER A 159 1.92 13.16 18.51
N ARG A 160 2.77 12.43 17.78
CA ARG A 160 2.62 10.99 17.52
C ARG A 160 3.23 10.11 18.59
N ILE A 161 4.34 10.56 19.20
CA ILE A 161 5.14 9.73 20.12
C ILE A 161 4.48 9.59 21.48
N ASN A 162 3.63 10.55 21.92
CA ASN A 162 2.95 10.59 23.21
C ASN A 162 2.83 9.21 23.90
N ASP A 163 3.80 8.87 24.76
CA ASP A 163 3.86 7.67 25.61
C ASP A 163 3.85 6.31 24.87
N TYR A 164 4.07 6.32 23.55
CA TYR A 164 4.14 5.11 22.75
C TYR A 164 5.56 4.92 22.19
N TYR A 165 6.16 3.82 22.55
CA TYR A 165 7.49 3.44 22.10
C TYR A 165 7.49 2.01 21.54
N ILE A 166 8.17 1.82 20.42
CA ILE A 166 8.38 0.52 19.80
C ILE A 166 9.88 0.26 19.81
N ASP A 167 10.32 -0.68 20.63
CA ASP A 167 11.70 -1.13 20.65
C ASP A 167 12.04 -2.01 19.43
N GLU A 168 13.30 -2.33 19.27
CA GLU A 168 13.75 -3.16 18.15
C GLU A 168 13.07 -4.53 18.15
N THR A 169 12.94 -5.18 19.31
CA THR A 169 12.30 -6.49 19.43
C THR A 169 10.84 -6.45 19.01
N GLN A 170 10.12 -5.42 19.46
CA GLN A 170 8.72 -5.24 19.10
C GLN A 170 8.55 -4.93 17.61
N ALA A 171 9.42 -4.10 17.02
CA ALA A 171 9.42 -3.81 15.58
C ALA A 171 9.60 -5.10 14.77
N PHE A 172 10.56 -5.96 15.14
CA PHE A 172 10.78 -7.22 14.44
C PHE A 172 9.67 -8.26 14.65
N LYS A 173 8.96 -8.22 15.79
CA LYS A 173 7.72 -9.01 15.95
C LYS A 173 6.65 -8.59 14.96
N TYR A 174 6.41 -7.28 14.75
CA TYR A 174 5.49 -6.79 13.73
C TYR A 174 5.94 -7.19 12.33
N ILE A 175 7.22 -7.01 12.00
CA ILE A 175 7.78 -7.34 10.68
C ILE A 175 7.53 -8.81 10.32
N VAL A 176 7.81 -9.75 11.24
CA VAL A 176 7.66 -11.19 10.97
C VAL A 176 6.20 -11.63 11.01
N ARG A 177 5.38 -11.05 11.90
CA ARG A 177 3.95 -11.35 11.93
C ARG A 177 3.23 -10.81 10.68
N GLY A 178 3.65 -9.65 10.15
CA GLY A 178 2.98 -8.93 9.07
C GLY A 178 1.74 -8.18 9.55
N PHE A 179 0.95 -7.68 8.60
CA PHE A 179 -0.08 -6.68 8.87
C PHE A 179 -1.48 -7.07 8.35
N PHE A 180 -1.72 -8.33 8.05
CA PHE A 180 -3.07 -8.79 7.68
C PHE A 180 -4.02 -8.76 8.88
N PRO A 181 -5.25 -8.23 8.75
CA PRO A 181 -6.18 -8.08 9.87
C PRO A 181 -6.45 -9.36 10.64
N VAL A 182 -6.63 -10.47 9.95
CA VAL A 182 -6.93 -11.78 10.56
C VAL A 182 -5.87 -12.22 11.57
N LEU A 183 -4.62 -11.83 11.37
CA LEU A 183 -3.52 -12.15 12.29
C LEU A 183 -3.64 -11.39 13.63
N TYR A 184 -4.43 -10.32 13.68
CA TYR A 184 -4.65 -9.49 14.86
C TYR A 184 -6.04 -9.67 15.45
N ASP A 185 -7.01 -10.12 14.68
CA ASP A 185 -8.33 -10.54 15.18
C ASP A 185 -8.22 -11.88 15.96
N ASP A 186 -7.36 -12.80 15.50
CA ASP A 186 -7.02 -14.05 16.20
C ASP A 186 -5.51 -14.10 16.49
N LEU A 187 -5.12 -13.71 17.69
CA LEU A 187 -3.72 -13.73 18.11
C LEU A 187 -3.13 -15.16 18.20
N GLY A 188 -3.96 -16.20 18.30
CA GLY A 188 -3.56 -17.60 18.28
C GLY A 188 -3.23 -18.13 16.87
N MET A 189 -3.64 -17.41 15.83
CA MET A 189 -3.38 -17.81 14.44
C MET A 189 -1.87 -17.82 14.15
N LYS A 190 -1.38 -18.95 13.65
CA LYS A 190 0.01 -19.11 13.21
C LYS A 190 0.19 -18.41 11.85
N SER A 191 1.02 -17.36 11.80
CA SER A 191 1.29 -16.61 10.57
C SER A 191 1.80 -17.48 9.43
N GLN A 192 2.61 -18.50 9.71
CA GLN A 192 3.09 -19.46 8.70
C GLN A 192 1.93 -20.20 7.99
N LEU A 193 0.93 -20.66 8.73
CA LEU A 193 -0.25 -21.33 8.16
C LEU A 193 -1.07 -20.36 7.33
N PHE A 194 -1.27 -19.13 7.83
CA PHE A 194 -1.96 -18.08 7.11
C PHE A 194 -1.28 -17.76 5.78
N TYR A 195 0.04 -17.46 5.79
CA TYR A 195 0.76 -17.08 4.56
C TYR A 195 0.87 -18.24 3.56
N SER A 196 0.98 -19.48 4.03
CA SER A 196 0.92 -20.67 3.16
C SER A 196 -0.41 -20.74 2.40
N SER A 197 -1.53 -20.56 3.11
CA SER A 197 -2.87 -20.56 2.52
C SER A 197 -3.11 -19.35 1.63
N TYR A 198 -2.68 -18.17 2.06
CA TYR A 198 -2.78 -16.91 1.29
C TYR A 198 -2.05 -17.04 -0.06
N LEU A 199 -0.79 -17.51 -0.04
CA LEU A 199 0.00 -17.64 -1.27
C LEU A 199 -0.65 -18.62 -2.26
N ARG A 200 -1.17 -19.75 -1.77
CA ARG A 200 -1.85 -20.75 -2.61
C ARG A 200 -3.11 -20.15 -3.26
N THR A 201 -3.98 -19.53 -2.48
CA THR A 201 -5.22 -18.90 -3.00
C THR A 201 -4.93 -17.73 -3.91
N TYR A 202 -3.89 -16.94 -3.64
CA TYR A 202 -3.45 -15.83 -4.50
C TYR A 202 -2.95 -16.35 -5.86
N LEU A 203 -2.12 -17.41 -5.87
CA LEU A 203 -1.65 -18.02 -7.12
C LEU A 203 -2.81 -18.54 -7.96
N GLU A 204 -3.77 -19.20 -7.34
CA GLU A 204 -4.90 -19.84 -8.04
C GLU A 204 -5.90 -18.84 -8.62
N LYS A 205 -6.18 -17.74 -7.92
CA LYS A 205 -7.24 -16.80 -8.29
C LYS A 205 -6.72 -15.56 -9.03
N ASP A 206 -5.77 -14.86 -8.45
CA ASP A 206 -5.41 -13.54 -8.96
C ASP A 206 -4.36 -13.59 -10.08
N LEU A 207 -3.37 -14.45 -9.93
CA LEU A 207 -2.29 -14.51 -10.91
C LEU A 207 -2.68 -15.26 -12.18
N LYS A 208 -3.45 -16.35 -12.08
CA LYS A 208 -3.92 -17.09 -13.27
C LYS A 208 -4.81 -16.27 -14.18
N GLU A 209 -5.52 -15.29 -13.62
CA GLU A 209 -6.33 -14.35 -14.42
C GLU A 209 -5.46 -13.31 -15.16
N LEU A 210 -4.32 -12.93 -14.62
CA LEU A 210 -3.48 -11.86 -15.15
C LEU A 210 -2.38 -12.34 -16.08
N ILE A 211 -1.82 -13.52 -15.80
CA ILE A 211 -0.70 -14.09 -16.55
C ILE A 211 -0.83 -15.61 -16.67
N ALA A 212 -0.43 -16.14 -17.82
CA ALA A 212 -0.24 -17.59 -17.99
C ALA A 212 1.02 -18.01 -17.22
N ILE A 213 0.85 -18.63 -16.05
CA ILE A 213 1.96 -19.23 -15.29
C ILE A 213 2.10 -20.67 -15.77
N ASN A 214 3.04 -20.91 -16.69
CA ASN A 214 3.32 -22.25 -17.21
C ASN A 214 4.14 -23.09 -16.22
N ASP A 215 4.81 -22.47 -15.25
CA ASP A 215 5.67 -23.13 -14.26
C ASP A 215 5.51 -22.45 -12.89
N GLU A 216 4.58 -22.99 -12.08
CA GLU A 216 4.29 -22.46 -10.74
C GLU A 216 5.51 -22.58 -9.81
N ILE A 217 6.35 -23.61 -9.98
CA ILE A 217 7.55 -23.80 -9.17
C ILE A 217 8.54 -22.67 -9.40
N LYS A 218 8.79 -22.33 -10.68
CA LYS A 218 9.68 -21.20 -11.01
C LYS A 218 9.11 -19.89 -10.53
N PHE A 219 7.80 -19.70 -10.62
CA PHE A 219 7.17 -18.49 -10.10
C PHE A 219 7.32 -18.37 -8.58
N ILE A 220 7.10 -19.45 -7.81
CA ILE A 220 7.32 -19.46 -6.36
C ILE A 220 8.79 -19.18 -6.02
N ASN A 221 9.73 -19.77 -6.75
CA ASN A 221 11.16 -19.51 -6.58
C ASN A 221 11.50 -18.04 -6.89
N PHE A 222 10.92 -17.47 -7.94
CA PHE A 222 11.02 -16.04 -8.23
C PHE A 222 10.51 -15.19 -7.06
N MET A 223 9.34 -15.49 -6.51
CA MET A 223 8.77 -14.79 -5.34
C MET A 223 9.71 -14.85 -4.13
N LYS A 224 10.33 -15.99 -3.85
CA LYS A 224 11.31 -16.16 -2.74
C LYS A 224 12.55 -15.28 -2.96
N ILE A 225 13.11 -15.29 -4.18
CA ILE A 225 14.27 -14.47 -4.52
C ILE A 225 13.90 -12.99 -4.44
N LEU A 226 12.72 -12.63 -4.95
CA LEU A 226 12.21 -11.27 -4.91
C LEU A 226 12.04 -10.78 -3.46
N ALA A 227 11.48 -11.63 -2.57
CA ALA A 227 11.30 -11.30 -1.15
C ALA A 227 12.63 -11.05 -0.42
N SER A 228 13.67 -11.85 -0.71
CA SER A 228 15.00 -11.66 -0.14
C SER A 228 15.70 -10.38 -0.64
N ASN A 229 15.23 -9.82 -1.75
CA ASN A 229 15.73 -8.56 -2.34
C ASN A 229 14.73 -7.39 -2.14
N THR A 230 13.80 -7.47 -1.19
CA THR A 230 12.98 -6.31 -0.83
C THR A 230 13.87 -5.14 -0.42
N ALA A 231 13.49 -3.91 -0.74
CA ALA A 231 14.29 -2.68 -0.58
C ALA A 231 15.55 -2.57 -1.48
N GLU A 232 15.67 -3.41 -2.50
CA GLU A 232 16.78 -3.34 -3.44
C GLU A 232 16.34 -2.92 -4.84
N GLU A 233 17.28 -2.42 -5.64
CA GLU A 233 17.04 -2.09 -7.05
C GLU A 233 16.60 -3.32 -7.85
N LEU A 234 15.55 -3.18 -8.64
CA LEU A 234 14.99 -4.23 -9.48
C LEU A 234 15.79 -4.39 -10.77
N VAL A 235 16.58 -5.46 -10.87
CA VAL A 235 17.39 -5.80 -12.04
C VAL A 235 16.84 -7.06 -12.70
N TYR A 236 15.98 -6.90 -13.72
CA TYR A 236 15.25 -8.01 -14.36
C TYR A 236 16.14 -9.15 -14.84
N ASP A 237 17.32 -8.84 -15.43
CA ASP A 237 18.25 -9.84 -15.97
C ASP A 237 18.89 -10.72 -14.88
N ASN A 238 19.07 -10.17 -13.66
CA ASN A 238 19.57 -10.95 -12.55
C ASN A 238 18.54 -12.01 -12.12
N TYR A 239 17.26 -11.63 -12.02
CA TYR A 239 16.18 -12.56 -11.71
C TYR A 239 15.98 -13.60 -12.79
N SER A 240 16.07 -13.21 -14.07
CA SER A 240 15.92 -14.12 -15.20
C SER A 240 16.96 -15.26 -15.17
N LYS A 241 18.22 -14.91 -14.87
CA LYS A 241 19.32 -15.89 -14.73
C LYS A 241 19.12 -16.81 -13.52
N GLN A 242 18.71 -16.27 -12.36
CA GLN A 242 18.55 -17.04 -11.13
C GLN A 242 17.36 -18.01 -11.21
N VAL A 243 16.28 -17.62 -11.89
CA VAL A 243 15.06 -18.43 -12.02
C VAL A 243 15.10 -19.37 -13.24
N GLY A 244 15.93 -19.06 -14.22
CA GLY A 244 16.02 -19.83 -15.47
C GLY A 244 14.82 -19.60 -16.39
N VAL A 245 14.42 -18.32 -16.56
CA VAL A 245 13.38 -17.87 -17.50
C VAL A 245 13.87 -16.64 -18.27
N VAL A 246 13.21 -16.31 -19.38
CA VAL A 246 13.59 -15.11 -20.15
C VAL A 246 13.19 -13.82 -19.41
N THR A 247 13.93 -12.73 -19.64
CA THR A 247 13.71 -11.42 -18.99
C THR A 247 12.29 -10.90 -19.18
N ASN A 248 11.65 -11.14 -20.33
CA ASN A 248 10.27 -10.72 -20.58
C ASN A 248 9.26 -11.43 -19.67
N THR A 249 9.51 -12.69 -19.30
CA THR A 249 8.70 -13.42 -18.32
C THR A 249 8.80 -12.75 -16.94
N ILE A 250 10.01 -12.37 -16.51
CA ILE A 250 10.21 -11.64 -15.25
C ILE A 250 9.47 -10.29 -15.27
N LYS A 251 9.55 -9.53 -16.37
CA LYS A 251 8.82 -8.26 -16.52
C LYS A 251 7.31 -8.45 -16.38
N SER A 252 6.77 -9.49 -17.03
CA SER A 252 5.35 -9.84 -16.92
C SER A 252 4.95 -10.19 -15.48
N TRP A 253 5.76 -11.00 -14.80
CA TRP A 253 5.53 -11.40 -13.41
C TRP A 253 5.57 -10.22 -12.44
N VAL A 254 6.59 -9.35 -12.57
CA VAL A 254 6.68 -8.12 -11.79
C VAL A 254 5.47 -7.22 -12.05
N SER A 255 5.06 -7.04 -13.31
CA SER A 255 3.87 -6.24 -13.64
C SER A 255 2.61 -6.78 -12.99
N ALA A 256 2.43 -8.11 -12.97
CA ALA A 256 1.30 -8.73 -12.29
C ALA A 256 1.33 -8.52 -10.77
N LEU A 257 2.51 -8.65 -10.14
CA LEU A 257 2.68 -8.41 -8.71
C LEU A 257 2.41 -6.94 -8.31
N VAL A 258 2.80 -5.99 -9.17
CA VAL A 258 2.49 -4.56 -8.97
C VAL A 258 0.99 -4.31 -9.13
N LYS A 259 0.36 -4.86 -10.17
CA LYS A 259 -1.09 -4.71 -10.43
C LYS A 259 -1.97 -5.27 -9.31
N THR A 260 -1.53 -6.36 -8.69
CA THR A 260 -2.22 -6.98 -7.54
C THR A 260 -1.86 -6.35 -6.19
N GLY A 261 -0.90 -5.41 -6.18
CA GLY A 261 -0.47 -4.72 -4.96
C GLY A 261 0.38 -5.57 -4.01
N ILE A 262 1.00 -6.66 -4.50
CA ILE A 262 1.91 -7.49 -3.70
C ILE A 262 3.27 -6.83 -3.54
N ILE A 263 3.70 -6.08 -4.55
CA ILE A 263 4.91 -5.27 -4.48
C ILE A 263 4.63 -3.84 -4.93
N TYR A 264 5.45 -2.92 -4.45
CA TYR A 264 5.51 -1.54 -4.88
C TYR A 264 6.87 -1.23 -5.50
N LEU A 265 6.88 -0.34 -6.48
CA LEU A 265 8.09 0.18 -7.09
C LEU A 265 8.27 1.63 -6.68
N VAL A 266 9.47 1.97 -6.21
CA VAL A 266 9.86 3.33 -5.82
C VAL A 266 10.88 3.83 -6.82
N GLU A 267 10.50 4.90 -7.53
CA GLU A 267 11.33 5.48 -8.57
C GLU A 267 12.50 6.28 -7.98
N PRO A 268 13.64 6.35 -8.68
CA PRO A 268 14.74 7.19 -8.25
C PRO A 268 14.39 8.68 -8.38
N TYR A 269 14.77 9.47 -7.39
CA TYR A 269 14.68 10.93 -7.48
C TYR A 269 15.59 11.45 -8.57
N ASN A 270 15.04 12.23 -9.48
CA ASN A 270 15.80 12.96 -10.49
C ASN A 270 15.10 14.31 -10.76
N GLU A 271 15.82 15.39 -10.56
CA GLU A 271 15.29 16.74 -10.70
C GLU A 271 15.15 17.18 -12.16
N GLU A 272 16.03 16.68 -13.04
CA GLU A 272 16.14 17.19 -14.41
C GLU A 272 15.01 16.72 -15.33
N SER A 273 14.42 15.53 -15.08
CA SER A 273 13.45 14.98 -16.02
C SER A 273 12.67 13.79 -15.44
N ILE A 274 11.34 13.78 -15.66
CA ILE A 274 10.48 12.61 -15.40
C ILE A 274 10.98 11.42 -16.24
N VAL A 275 11.43 11.64 -17.48
CA VAL A 275 11.94 10.58 -18.36
C VAL A 275 13.19 9.92 -17.76
N LYS A 276 14.11 10.69 -17.16
CA LYS A 276 15.30 10.13 -16.49
C LYS A 276 14.96 9.33 -15.23
N ARG A 277 13.82 9.58 -14.58
CA ARG A 277 13.33 8.75 -13.47
C ARG A 277 12.93 7.36 -13.97
N VAL A 278 12.16 7.31 -15.05
CA VAL A 278 11.64 6.05 -15.63
C VAL A 278 12.74 5.16 -16.21
N VAL A 279 13.85 5.73 -16.66
CA VAL A 279 14.98 4.97 -17.26
C VAL A 279 15.90 4.35 -16.21
N LYS A 280 15.93 4.86 -14.99
CA LYS A 280 16.69 4.26 -13.90
C LYS A 280 15.91 3.11 -13.26
N ARG A 281 16.62 2.22 -12.58
CA ARG A 281 16.04 1.04 -11.95
C ARG A 281 15.24 1.45 -10.72
N PRO A 282 13.96 1.05 -10.56
CA PRO A 282 13.22 1.28 -9.32
C PRO A 282 13.71 0.38 -8.20
N LYS A 283 13.57 0.81 -6.94
CA LYS A 283 13.62 -0.09 -5.79
C LYS A 283 12.28 -0.79 -5.64
N MET A 284 12.31 -2.04 -5.19
CA MET A 284 11.12 -2.86 -5.00
C MET A 284 10.87 -3.13 -3.53
N TYR A 285 9.61 -3.00 -3.09
CA TYR A 285 9.17 -3.24 -1.72
C TYR A 285 7.98 -4.18 -1.69
N PHE A 286 8.01 -5.21 -0.84
CA PHE A 286 6.82 -6.00 -0.56
C PHE A 286 5.80 -5.17 0.24
N PHE A 287 4.51 -5.31 -0.07
CA PHE A 287 3.43 -4.62 0.64
C PHE A 287 3.24 -5.11 2.08
N ASP A 288 3.65 -6.37 2.35
CA ASP A 288 3.54 -7.00 3.65
C ASP A 288 4.86 -7.72 4.00
N THR A 289 5.45 -7.31 5.11
CA THR A 289 6.74 -7.86 5.55
C THR A 289 6.62 -9.29 6.07
N GLY A 290 5.47 -9.69 6.61
CA GLY A 290 5.23 -11.05 7.05
C GLY A 290 5.13 -12.03 5.88
N LEU A 291 4.51 -11.63 4.75
CA LEU A 291 4.53 -12.42 3.53
C LEU A 291 5.97 -12.58 3.00
N ALA A 292 6.75 -11.51 3.00
CA ALA A 292 8.15 -11.56 2.60
C ALA A 292 8.97 -12.47 3.53
N ALA A 293 8.76 -12.37 4.85
CA ALA A 293 9.41 -13.23 5.84
C ALA A 293 9.07 -14.72 5.62
N TYR A 294 7.79 -15.03 5.39
CA TYR A 294 7.34 -16.37 5.04
C TYR A 294 8.04 -16.92 3.79
N LEU A 295 8.11 -16.15 2.71
CA LEU A 295 8.78 -16.53 1.47
C LEU A 295 10.28 -16.76 1.64
N CYS A 296 10.92 -16.02 2.55
CA CYS A 296 12.34 -16.20 2.90
C CYS A 296 12.59 -17.33 3.91
N GLY A 297 11.54 -18.03 4.41
CA GLY A 297 11.69 -19.05 5.44
C GLY A 297 12.05 -18.50 6.82
N VAL A 298 11.78 -17.23 7.07
CA VAL A 298 11.98 -16.59 8.38
C VAL A 298 10.77 -16.88 9.25
N ASP A 299 10.98 -17.56 10.35
CA ASP A 299 9.93 -18.06 11.25
C ASP A 299 9.85 -17.29 12.58
N SER A 300 10.89 -16.56 12.94
CA SER A 300 10.94 -15.80 14.18
C SER A 300 11.63 -14.44 14.04
N PRO A 301 11.30 -13.49 14.92
CA PRO A 301 11.97 -12.18 14.98
C PRO A 301 13.47 -12.31 15.21
N GLU A 302 13.90 -13.24 16.06
CA GLU A 302 15.29 -13.50 16.41
C GLU A 302 16.10 -13.99 15.21
N THR A 303 15.50 -14.87 14.38
CA THR A 303 16.10 -15.34 13.12
C THR A 303 16.32 -14.17 12.18
N LEU A 304 15.32 -13.29 12.00
CA LEU A 304 15.45 -12.12 11.14
C LEU A 304 16.49 -11.12 11.64
N GLN A 305 16.49 -10.82 12.95
CA GLN A 305 17.45 -9.89 13.55
C GLN A 305 18.90 -10.30 13.37
N ARG A 306 19.18 -11.61 13.31
CA ARG A 306 20.54 -12.15 13.11
C ARG A 306 20.90 -12.37 11.65
N SER A 307 19.95 -12.21 10.74
CA SER A 307 20.15 -12.43 9.30
C SER A 307 20.69 -11.18 8.58
N PHE A 308 21.26 -11.38 7.41
CA PHE A 308 21.65 -10.29 6.51
C PHE A 308 20.42 -9.53 5.94
N LEU A 309 19.22 -10.09 6.08
CA LEU A 309 17.97 -9.49 5.65
C LEU A 309 17.47 -8.39 6.61
N LYS A 310 18.02 -8.29 7.82
CA LYS A 310 17.57 -7.38 8.88
C LYS A 310 17.30 -5.96 8.37
N GLY A 311 18.27 -5.35 7.70
CA GLY A 311 18.18 -3.97 7.20
C GLY A 311 17.08 -3.80 6.14
N ARG A 312 17.04 -4.70 5.15
CA ARG A 312 16.06 -4.65 4.05
C ARG A 312 14.62 -4.77 4.55
N PHE A 313 14.38 -5.67 5.51
CA PHE A 313 13.05 -5.86 6.09
C PHE A 313 12.63 -4.68 6.94
N PHE A 314 13.57 -4.10 7.69
CA PHE A 314 13.29 -2.91 8.46
C PHE A 314 12.99 -1.70 7.55
N GLU A 315 13.75 -1.51 6.47
CA GLU A 315 13.47 -0.48 5.46
C GLU A 315 12.10 -0.68 4.79
N THR A 316 11.78 -1.92 4.40
CA THR A 316 10.46 -2.26 3.83
C THR A 316 9.32 -1.97 4.80
N PHE A 317 9.50 -2.28 6.07
CA PHE A 317 8.52 -1.97 7.12
C PHE A 317 8.28 -0.47 7.24
N ILE A 318 9.35 0.33 7.35
CA ILE A 318 9.25 1.80 7.44
C ILE A 318 8.61 2.39 6.17
N PHE A 319 9.00 1.91 4.98
CA PHE A 319 8.35 2.30 3.72
C PHE A 319 6.83 2.10 3.78
N ASN A 320 6.40 0.90 4.19
CA ASN A 320 4.98 0.57 4.27
C ASN A 320 4.24 1.45 5.28
N GLU A 321 4.82 1.72 6.46
CA GLU A 321 4.17 2.55 7.47
C GLU A 321 4.05 4.01 7.03
N ILE A 322 5.11 4.59 6.44
CA ILE A 322 5.03 5.92 5.83
C ILE A 322 3.92 5.97 4.77
N ARG A 323 3.90 5.00 3.85
CA ARG A 323 2.88 4.93 2.80
C ARG A 323 1.46 4.80 3.36
N LYS A 324 1.24 3.93 4.35
CA LYS A 324 -0.05 3.74 5.02
C LYS A 324 -0.52 5.02 5.72
N SER A 325 0.39 5.79 6.30
CA SER A 325 0.04 7.05 6.94
C SER A 325 -0.65 8.03 5.98
N TYR A 326 -0.30 8.01 4.70
CA TYR A 326 -0.95 8.80 3.66
C TYR A 326 -2.24 8.15 3.17
N LEU A 327 -2.22 6.86 2.84
CA LEU A 327 -3.40 6.16 2.31
C LEU A 327 -4.59 6.22 3.27
N ASN A 328 -4.33 6.08 4.58
CA ASN A 328 -5.34 6.18 5.61
C ASN A 328 -5.92 7.59 5.79
N ASN A 329 -5.33 8.60 5.11
CA ASN A 329 -5.85 9.97 4.98
C ASN A 329 -6.37 10.27 3.56
N GLY A 330 -6.53 9.26 2.71
CA GLY A 330 -6.98 9.44 1.34
C GLY A 330 -5.96 10.14 0.43
N GLU A 331 -4.70 10.23 0.86
CA GLU A 331 -3.62 10.88 0.13
C GLU A 331 -2.75 9.85 -0.60
N LEU A 332 -2.33 10.18 -1.82
CA LEU A 332 -1.29 9.45 -2.56
C LEU A 332 -0.01 10.28 -2.51
N GLN A 333 0.93 9.86 -1.68
CA GLN A 333 2.23 10.51 -1.57
C GLN A 333 3.30 9.67 -2.27
N GLU A 334 3.97 10.24 -3.25
CA GLU A 334 5.13 9.62 -3.86
C GLU A 334 6.35 9.74 -2.95
N LEU A 335 7.01 8.62 -2.72
CA LEU A 335 8.34 8.52 -2.15
C LEU A 335 9.31 8.20 -3.27
N PHE A 336 10.47 8.83 -3.25
CA PHE A 336 11.58 8.52 -4.16
C PHE A 336 12.76 8.00 -3.35
N TYR A 337 13.68 7.28 -3.99
CA TYR A 337 15.00 7.05 -3.43
C TYR A 337 16.06 7.82 -4.24
N TYR A 338 17.24 8.01 -3.71
CA TYR A 338 18.33 8.64 -4.46
C TYR A 338 19.55 7.73 -4.47
N ARG A 339 20.16 7.57 -5.63
CA ARG A 339 21.45 6.91 -5.78
C ARG A 339 22.24 7.56 -6.93
N ASP A 340 23.50 7.91 -6.67
CA ASP A 340 24.41 8.46 -7.66
C ASP A 340 25.38 7.40 -8.24
N SER A 341 26.23 7.81 -9.19
CA SER A 341 27.27 6.95 -9.78
C SER A 341 28.32 6.49 -8.79
N ASP A 342 28.55 7.27 -7.72
CA ASP A 342 29.51 7.01 -6.68
C ASP A 342 28.94 6.12 -5.57
N GLN A 343 27.75 5.55 -5.79
CA GLN A 343 27.03 4.70 -4.83
C GLN A 343 26.61 5.41 -3.54
N ASN A 344 26.51 6.76 -3.54
CA ASN A 344 25.89 7.48 -2.45
C ASN A 344 24.36 7.29 -2.55
N GLU A 345 23.75 6.84 -1.48
CA GLU A 345 22.34 6.50 -1.42
C GLU A 345 21.62 7.32 -0.37
N ILE A 346 20.31 7.57 -0.61
CA ILE A 346 19.35 8.07 0.36
C ILE A 346 18.15 7.15 0.23
N ASP A 347 17.75 6.51 1.32
CA ASP A 347 16.69 5.51 1.30
C ASP A 347 15.38 6.11 0.82
N PHE A 348 14.98 7.30 1.34
CA PHE A 348 13.81 8.01 0.83
C PHE A 348 14.04 9.50 0.69
N VAL A 349 13.50 10.05 -0.38
CA VAL A 349 13.33 11.48 -0.64
C VAL A 349 11.83 11.77 -0.62
N LEU A 350 11.37 12.50 0.38
CA LEU A 350 9.99 12.92 0.53
C LEU A 350 9.84 14.37 0.09
N ILE A 351 8.94 14.63 -0.85
CA ILE A 351 8.58 15.98 -1.28
C ILE A 351 7.14 16.24 -0.91
N ARG A 352 6.91 17.17 0.02
CA ARG A 352 5.57 17.54 0.47
C ARG A 352 5.43 19.06 0.54
N ASN A 353 4.39 19.60 -0.08
CA ASN A 353 4.10 21.05 -0.11
C ASN A 353 5.30 21.90 -0.57
N GLY A 354 6.06 21.41 -1.56
CA GLY A 354 7.25 22.11 -2.05
C GLY A 354 8.51 21.98 -1.19
N VAL A 355 8.44 21.22 -0.08
CA VAL A 355 9.57 20.98 0.84
C VAL A 355 10.12 19.58 0.63
N LEU A 356 11.43 19.48 0.43
CA LEU A 356 12.16 18.21 0.26
C LEU A 356 12.87 17.83 1.56
N SER A 357 12.61 16.61 2.03
CA SER A 357 13.27 15.98 3.17
C SER A 357 13.94 14.68 2.77
N CYS A 358 15.18 14.48 3.20
CA CYS A 358 15.92 13.23 3.05
C CYS A 358 15.72 12.36 4.28
N ILE A 359 15.50 11.06 4.07
CA ILE A 359 15.24 10.10 5.13
C ILE A 359 16.16 8.91 4.94
N GLU A 360 16.85 8.52 5.99
CA GLU A 360 17.69 7.33 6.07
C GLU A 360 17.07 6.34 7.05
N ILE A 361 17.16 5.06 6.76
CA ILE A 361 16.61 3.99 7.59
C ILE A 361 17.74 3.15 8.14
N LYS A 362 17.83 3.05 9.47
CA LYS A 362 18.91 2.27 10.11
C LYS A 362 18.38 1.51 11.32
N THR A 363 18.79 0.26 11.45
CA THR A 363 18.64 -0.46 12.72
C THR A 363 19.72 -0.01 13.70
N GLY A 364 19.34 0.32 14.93
CA GLY A 364 20.28 0.82 15.94
C GLY A 364 19.76 2.09 16.61
N GLN A 365 20.56 2.65 17.52
CA GLN A 365 20.13 3.76 18.40
C GLN A 365 21.03 4.99 18.36
N SER A 366 22.28 4.86 17.84
CA SER A 366 23.26 5.94 17.86
C SER A 366 23.83 6.19 16.49
N PHE A 367 23.78 7.44 16.05
CA PHE A 367 24.20 7.86 14.72
C PHE A 367 25.01 9.16 14.78
N ASN A 368 25.75 9.40 13.71
CA ASN A 368 26.54 10.61 13.54
C ASN A 368 26.49 11.11 12.08
N ALA A 369 27.15 12.21 11.78
CA ALA A 369 27.15 12.83 10.45
C ALA A 369 27.70 11.93 9.33
N SER A 370 28.33 10.79 9.63
CA SER A 370 28.75 9.85 8.57
C SER A 370 27.56 9.08 7.99
N ASN A 371 26.48 8.93 8.77
CA ASN A 371 25.25 8.23 8.33
C ASN A 371 24.40 9.09 7.38
N THR A 372 24.66 10.40 7.28
CA THR A 372 23.89 11.37 6.49
C THR A 372 24.68 11.92 5.29
N LYS A 373 25.81 11.28 4.93
CA LYS A 373 26.66 11.75 3.81
C LYS A 373 25.90 11.88 2.50
N GLY A 374 24.97 10.98 2.22
CA GLY A 374 24.10 10.99 1.04
C GLY A 374 23.28 12.27 0.93
N PHE A 375 22.79 12.83 2.04
CA PHE A 375 21.95 14.03 2.04
C PHE A 375 22.65 15.27 1.45
N LYS A 376 23.98 15.33 1.58
CA LYS A 376 24.80 16.43 1.03
C LYS A 376 24.89 16.39 -0.50
N LYS A 377 24.52 15.27 -1.12
CA LYS A 377 24.56 15.11 -2.59
C LYS A 377 23.37 15.78 -3.28
N LEU A 378 22.22 15.91 -2.61
CA LEU A 378 21.08 16.67 -3.09
C LEU A 378 21.22 18.17 -2.78
N LYS A 379 22.28 18.81 -3.28
CA LYS A 379 22.56 20.23 -3.00
C LYS A 379 21.72 21.18 -3.84
N ASN A 380 21.50 20.86 -5.11
CA ASN A 380 20.82 21.70 -6.07
C ASN A 380 19.41 21.11 -6.31
N THR A 381 18.43 21.58 -5.59
CA THR A 381 17.04 21.22 -5.77
C THR A 381 16.20 22.48 -5.90
N LYS A 382 15.18 22.44 -6.76
CA LYS A 382 14.17 23.51 -6.91
C LYS A 382 13.20 23.57 -5.73
N PHE A 383 13.21 22.56 -4.88
CA PHE A 383 12.36 22.48 -3.68
C PHE A 383 13.06 23.16 -2.50
N GLU A 384 12.26 23.70 -1.59
CA GLU A 384 12.74 24.17 -0.31
C GLU A 384 13.32 22.98 0.48
N LYS A 385 14.48 23.18 1.12
CA LYS A 385 15.09 22.11 1.94
C LYS A 385 14.42 22.06 3.30
N GLY A 386 13.75 20.95 3.55
CA GLY A 386 13.21 20.61 4.84
C GLY A 386 14.27 20.06 5.83
N LYS A 387 13.79 19.66 6.97
CA LYS A 387 14.60 18.87 7.92
C LYS A 387 14.76 17.44 7.38
N ASN A 388 15.91 16.84 7.67
CA ASN A 388 16.20 15.46 7.35
C ASN A 388 16.02 14.56 8.57
N ALA A 389 15.86 13.25 8.35
CA ALA A 389 15.67 12.30 9.44
C ALA A 389 16.44 10.99 9.21
N ILE A 390 16.85 10.38 10.32
CA ILE A 390 17.17 8.95 10.38
C ILE A 390 16.05 8.30 11.20
N ILE A 391 15.30 7.39 10.57
CA ILE A 391 14.28 6.59 11.27
C ILE A 391 14.94 5.29 11.73
N CYS A 392 14.79 4.99 13.02
CA CYS A 392 15.57 3.92 13.64
C CYS A 392 14.86 3.34 14.89
N THR A 393 15.55 2.43 15.59
CA THR A 393 15.05 1.79 16.82
C THR A 393 15.48 2.54 18.10
N ALA A 394 15.75 3.84 18.00
CA ALA A 394 15.99 4.70 19.17
C ALA A 394 14.73 4.83 20.04
N ASP A 395 14.91 5.09 21.31
CA ASP A 395 13.82 5.23 22.30
C ASP A 395 13.21 6.63 22.38
N LYS A 396 13.91 7.64 21.86
CA LYS A 396 13.48 9.04 21.88
C LYS A 396 13.99 9.83 20.69
N ILE A 397 13.33 10.95 20.42
CA ILE A 397 13.80 11.92 19.44
C ILE A 397 15.11 12.54 19.92
N SER A 398 16.07 12.63 19.01
CA SER A 398 17.29 13.41 19.21
C SER A 398 17.72 14.07 17.89
N VAL A 399 18.78 14.86 17.93
CA VAL A 399 19.30 15.61 16.78
C VAL A 399 20.80 15.43 16.73
N ILE A 400 21.35 15.12 15.56
CA ILE A 400 22.81 15.10 15.35
C ILE A 400 23.33 16.47 14.91
N ASN A 401 24.65 16.64 14.91
CA ASN A 401 25.32 17.94 14.72
C ASN A 401 24.99 18.68 13.41
N ASP A 402 24.53 17.98 12.37
CA ASP A 402 24.12 18.58 11.09
C ASP A 402 22.63 19.01 11.06
N GLY A 403 21.93 18.89 12.18
CA GLY A 403 20.52 19.25 12.31
C GLY A 403 19.54 18.17 11.85
N THR A 404 20.01 16.96 11.51
CA THR A 404 19.17 15.81 11.15
C THR A 404 18.53 15.21 12.41
N TYR A 405 17.24 14.94 12.34
CA TYR A 405 16.51 14.27 13.42
C TYR A 405 16.81 12.77 13.45
N ILE A 406 16.98 12.22 14.64
CA ILE A 406 16.91 10.79 14.90
C ILE A 406 15.50 10.52 15.40
N LEU A 407 14.76 9.68 14.70
CA LEU A 407 13.35 9.43 14.94
C LEU A 407 13.12 7.96 15.28
N PRO A 408 12.43 7.65 16.40
CA PRO A 408 11.98 6.30 16.69
C PRO A 408 10.91 5.84 15.69
N VAL A 409 10.72 4.53 15.55
CA VAL A 409 9.64 3.91 14.72
C VAL A 409 8.27 4.48 15.08
N SER A 410 8.01 4.74 16.35
CA SER A 410 6.76 5.30 16.85
C SER A 410 6.45 6.73 16.37
N SER A 411 7.36 7.35 15.61
CA SER A 411 7.16 8.67 15.00
C SER A 411 6.45 8.63 13.63
N ILE A 412 6.09 7.43 13.14
CA ILE A 412 5.44 7.25 11.83
C ILE A 412 3.93 7.07 11.97
#